data_11792b2f337038b0b1e6adcf7d905c7c
#
_entry.id   11792b2f337038b0b1e6adcf7d905c7c
#
_cell.length_a   1.000
_cell.length_b   1.000
_cell.length_c   1.000
_cell.angle_alpha   90.00
_cell.angle_beta   90.00
_cell.angle_gamma   90.00
#
_symmetry.space_group_name_H-M   'P 1'
#
loop_
_entity.id
_entity.type
_entity.pdbx_description
1 polymer ?
#
loop_
_entity_poly.entity_id
_entity_poly.type
_entity_poly.pdbx_seq_one_letter_code
_entity_poly.pdbx_strand_id
1 'polypeptide(L)'
;MKYFLLISILFTSPIFTDYSEHPEAQDLINDLVQQHGFERSYVIKVLQAAEKKDKILESVSSPAEFTWTWGRYKKLFIEDKRISNGRNFLIDNRVLLNRVEKDFGVPREIITAILGVETRYGKIQGNHKVLDSLATLGFDFPRRSKFFKSELIEFFQLTQENNLDILSVEGSYAGAMGYGQFISSSYRAYAVDYDGDGYADLFNSVPDAVASIANYLKVHGWKPEGKIVQEIRFNNVRETYKHNESSMQFIPLTFSEGVNEEYLIKEGDSLLAIAIDNDLDMNYLMKTNGIDNPNDIKSGQKLFLNKKKDLYFIGDDNFIAITKYN
;
A
#
# COMPACT_ATOMS: atom_id res chain seq x y z
N MET A 1 60.17 20.45 25.87
CA MET A 1 58.75 20.02 26.10
C MET A 1 57.85 21.01 25.38
N LYS A 2 57.28 20.62 24.20
CA LYS A 2 56.31 21.43 23.45
C LYS A 2 54.93 20.90 23.81
N TYR A 3 54.12 21.73 24.46
CA TYR A 3 52.71 21.44 24.73
C TYR A 3 51.90 21.69 23.47
N PHE A 4 51.31 20.64 22.88
CA PHE A 4 50.29 20.76 21.84
C PHE A 4 48.94 20.98 22.54
N LEU A 5 48.37 22.15 22.35
CA LEU A 5 47.02 22.49 22.82
C LEU A 5 46.03 21.90 21.79
N LEU A 6 45.36 20.81 22.12
CA LEU A 6 44.24 20.28 21.32
C LEU A 6 43.02 21.16 21.56
N ILE A 7 42.71 22.06 20.61
CA ILE A 7 41.42 22.77 20.60
C ILE A 7 40.38 21.82 20.07
N SER A 8 39.57 21.26 20.95
CA SER A 8 38.38 20.49 20.62
C SER A 8 37.29 21.47 20.14
N ILE A 9 37.11 21.59 18.83
CA ILE A 9 35.98 22.35 18.25
C ILE A 9 34.73 21.49 18.49
N LEU A 10 33.95 21.80 19.51
CA LEU A 10 32.60 21.29 19.67
C LEU A 10 31.73 21.90 18.55
N PHE A 11 31.46 21.13 17.53
CA PHE A 11 30.37 21.43 16.61
C PHE A 11 29.05 21.26 17.37
N THR A 12 28.58 22.32 17.99
CA THR A 12 27.19 22.41 18.44
C THR A 12 26.35 22.59 17.18
N SER A 13 25.64 21.54 16.77
CA SER A 13 24.56 21.69 15.79
C SER A 13 23.59 22.75 16.33
N PRO A 14 23.21 23.75 15.55
CA PRO A 14 22.24 24.73 15.99
C PRO A 14 20.94 24.00 16.36
N ILE A 15 20.50 24.17 17.61
CA ILE A 15 19.18 23.70 18.06
C ILE A 15 18.20 24.74 17.53
N PHE A 16 17.52 24.44 16.43
CA PHE A 16 16.41 25.27 15.99
C PHE A 16 15.23 25.08 16.94
N THR A 17 14.64 26.16 17.41
CA THR A 17 13.50 26.14 18.33
C THR A 17 12.23 25.74 17.63
N ASP A 18 12.14 26.01 16.31
CA ASP A 18 11.03 25.66 15.44
C ASP A 18 11.47 25.61 13.97
N TYR A 19 10.58 25.11 13.10
CA TYR A 19 10.90 24.98 11.67
C TYR A 19 10.94 26.30 10.89
N SER A 20 10.39 27.41 11.40
CA SER A 20 10.48 28.70 10.72
C SER A 20 11.88 29.26 10.68
N GLU A 21 12.74 28.85 11.64
CA GLU A 21 14.15 29.23 11.73
C GLU A 21 15.10 28.25 11.00
N HIS A 22 14.56 27.15 10.48
CA HIS A 22 15.39 26.19 9.73
C HIS A 22 16.04 26.85 8.50
N PRO A 23 17.34 26.61 8.19
CA PRO A 23 18.04 27.26 7.06
C PRO A 23 17.31 27.14 5.72
N GLU A 24 16.66 26.01 5.50
CA GLU A 24 15.91 25.74 4.25
C GLU A 24 14.43 26.20 4.29
N ALA A 25 13.97 26.79 5.41
CA ALA A 25 12.58 27.25 5.54
C ALA A 25 12.30 28.50 4.70
N GLN A 26 13.30 29.35 4.48
CA GLN A 26 13.12 30.60 3.75
C GLN A 26 12.67 30.37 2.31
N ASP A 27 13.20 29.35 1.65
CA ASP A 27 12.80 29.01 0.28
C ASP A 27 11.34 28.55 0.25
N LEU A 28 10.93 27.69 1.18
CA LEU A 28 9.54 27.22 1.30
C LEU A 28 8.59 28.38 1.65
N ILE A 29 8.96 29.25 2.61
CA ILE A 29 8.17 30.43 2.97
C ILE A 29 8.00 31.35 1.76
N ASN A 30 9.09 31.63 1.02
CA ASN A 30 9.05 32.49 -0.15
C ASN A 30 8.17 31.89 -1.24
N ASP A 31 8.23 30.59 -1.47
CA ASP A 31 7.40 29.90 -2.46
C ASP A 31 5.91 30.01 -2.11
N LEU A 32 5.53 29.67 -0.85
CA LEU A 32 4.15 29.81 -0.38
C LEU A 32 3.60 31.25 -0.50
N VAL A 33 4.43 32.25 -0.23
CA VAL A 33 4.03 33.66 -0.31
C VAL A 33 3.95 34.14 -1.76
N GLN A 34 4.98 33.88 -2.59
CA GLN A 34 5.11 34.46 -3.91
C GLN A 34 4.32 33.70 -4.98
N GLN A 35 4.27 32.37 -4.89
CA GLN A 35 3.62 31.54 -5.89
C GLN A 35 2.18 31.16 -5.50
N HIS A 36 1.91 31.05 -4.19
CA HIS A 36 0.62 30.55 -3.69
C HIS A 36 -0.19 31.60 -2.90
N GLY A 37 0.34 32.81 -2.70
CA GLY A 37 -0.40 33.96 -2.16
C GLY A 37 -0.70 33.89 -0.66
N PHE A 38 0.01 33.06 0.09
CA PHE A 38 -0.15 32.99 1.55
C PHE A 38 0.46 34.21 2.23
N GLU A 39 -0.20 34.66 3.31
CA GLU A 39 0.38 35.68 4.18
C GLU A 39 1.63 35.14 4.90
N ARG A 40 2.76 35.88 4.80
CA ARG A 40 4.04 35.44 5.38
C ARG A 40 3.96 35.14 6.87
N SER A 41 3.24 35.99 7.61
CA SER A 41 3.02 35.83 9.06
C SER A 41 2.28 34.54 9.38
N TYR A 42 1.30 34.16 8.55
CA TYR A 42 0.57 32.91 8.70
C TYR A 42 1.49 31.69 8.48
N VAL A 43 2.27 31.69 7.39
CA VAL A 43 3.20 30.60 7.09
C VAL A 43 4.22 30.42 8.23
N ILE A 44 4.81 31.52 8.70
CA ILE A 44 5.76 31.48 9.84
C ILE A 44 5.07 30.87 11.07
N LYS A 45 3.86 31.35 11.43
CA LYS A 45 3.10 30.84 12.58
C LYS A 45 2.83 29.34 12.49
N VAL A 46 2.49 28.82 11.30
CA VAL A 46 2.25 27.40 11.08
C VAL A 46 3.56 26.59 11.24
N LEU A 47 4.66 27.07 10.66
CA LEU A 47 5.97 26.40 10.80
C LEU A 47 6.49 26.43 12.24
N GLN A 48 6.19 27.50 13.01
CA GLN A 48 6.49 27.57 14.44
C GLN A 48 5.70 26.57 15.28
N ALA A 49 4.48 26.22 14.84
CA ALA A 49 3.63 25.25 15.52
C ALA A 49 3.98 23.79 15.17
N ALA A 50 4.74 23.55 14.10
CA ALA A 50 5.15 22.22 13.69
C ALA A 50 6.26 21.66 14.60
N GLU A 51 6.05 20.45 15.09
CA GLU A 51 6.97 19.78 16.01
C GLU A 51 7.77 18.68 15.31
N LYS A 52 9.07 18.64 15.54
CA LYS A 52 9.92 17.53 15.12
C LYS A 52 9.53 16.23 15.84
N LYS A 53 9.38 15.16 15.07
CA LYS A 53 9.01 13.83 15.59
C LYS A 53 10.09 12.79 15.24
N ASP A 54 11.03 12.54 16.14
CA ASP A 54 12.12 11.57 15.91
C ASP A 54 11.61 10.16 15.61
N LYS A 55 10.48 9.75 16.20
CA LYS A 55 9.83 8.46 15.88
C LYS A 55 9.41 8.32 14.42
N ILE A 56 9.12 9.42 13.73
CA ILE A 56 8.82 9.43 12.30
C ILE A 56 10.09 9.08 11.50
N LEU A 57 11.22 9.68 11.87
CA LEU A 57 12.51 9.39 11.24
C LEU A 57 12.95 7.93 11.46
N GLU A 58 12.69 7.36 12.62
CA GLU A 58 12.92 5.94 12.90
C GLU A 58 12.04 5.05 12.02
N SER A 59 10.74 5.37 11.93
CA SER A 59 9.77 4.59 11.15
C SER A 59 10.09 4.57 9.66
N VAL A 60 10.45 5.72 9.07
CA VAL A 60 10.78 5.81 7.64
C VAL A 60 12.11 5.16 7.29
N SER A 61 13.01 4.99 8.28
CA SER A 61 14.33 4.38 8.08
C SER A 61 14.31 2.85 8.09
N SER A 62 13.24 2.21 8.58
CA SER A 62 13.13 0.75 8.70
C SER A 62 11.73 0.25 8.35
N PRO A 63 11.24 0.48 7.12
CA PRO A 63 9.90 0.06 6.72
C PRO A 63 9.77 -1.47 6.70
N ALA A 64 8.59 -1.96 7.10
CA ALA A 64 8.30 -3.39 7.24
C ALA A 64 8.44 -4.16 5.92
N GLU A 65 8.18 -3.52 4.79
CA GLU A 65 8.29 -4.07 3.44
C GLU A 65 9.68 -4.60 3.11
N PHE A 66 10.72 -3.99 3.67
CA PHE A 66 12.11 -4.39 3.42
C PHE A 66 12.67 -5.37 4.47
N THR A 67 11.98 -5.53 5.60
CA THR A 67 12.48 -6.32 6.75
C THR A 67 11.73 -7.63 6.97
N TRP A 68 10.51 -7.74 6.47
CA TRP A 68 9.67 -8.90 6.70
C TRP A 68 9.63 -9.85 5.50
N THR A 69 9.47 -11.15 5.77
CA THR A 69 9.18 -12.13 4.72
C THR A 69 7.78 -11.90 4.15
N TRP A 70 7.58 -12.23 2.88
CA TRP A 70 6.26 -12.13 2.22
C TRP A 70 5.15 -12.83 3.01
N GLY A 71 5.42 -14.03 3.54
CA GLY A 71 4.44 -14.77 4.33
C GLY A 71 4.00 -14.04 5.61
N ARG A 72 4.90 -13.30 6.27
CA ARG A 72 4.59 -12.45 7.42
C ARG A 72 3.84 -11.20 6.99
N TYR A 73 4.30 -10.53 5.95
CA TYR A 73 3.71 -9.32 5.41
C TYR A 73 2.26 -9.55 4.94
N LYS A 74 2.05 -10.60 4.14
CA LYS A 74 0.72 -11.01 3.66
C LYS A 74 -0.31 -11.17 4.78
N LYS A 75 0.07 -11.73 5.93
CA LYS A 75 -0.84 -11.95 7.08
C LYS A 75 -1.37 -10.66 7.69
N LEU A 76 -0.71 -9.51 7.48
CA LEU A 76 -1.24 -8.22 7.93
C LEU A 76 -2.47 -7.78 7.15
N PHE A 77 -2.54 -8.15 5.87
CA PHE A 77 -3.57 -7.65 4.95
C PHE A 77 -4.65 -8.68 4.67
N ILE A 78 -4.30 -9.97 4.60
CA ILE A 78 -5.23 -11.06 4.31
C ILE A 78 -5.54 -11.80 5.61
N GLU A 79 -6.52 -11.28 6.34
CA GLU A 79 -7.06 -11.84 7.58
C GLU A 79 -8.59 -11.97 7.49
N ASP A 80 -9.16 -13.00 8.09
CA ASP A 80 -10.60 -13.29 8.01
C ASP A 80 -11.48 -12.12 8.47
N LYS A 81 -11.04 -11.40 9.51
CA LYS A 81 -11.77 -10.24 10.03
C LYS A 81 -11.80 -9.09 9.01
N ARG A 82 -10.69 -8.84 8.28
CA ARG A 82 -10.66 -7.80 7.25
C ARG A 82 -11.53 -8.19 6.06
N ILE A 83 -11.48 -9.47 5.63
CA ILE A 83 -12.32 -10.00 4.57
C ILE A 83 -13.81 -9.90 4.94
N SER A 84 -14.18 -10.30 6.15
CA SER A 84 -15.55 -10.19 6.67
C SER A 84 -16.02 -8.74 6.73
N ASN A 85 -15.20 -7.82 7.24
CA ASN A 85 -15.52 -6.39 7.26
C ASN A 85 -15.69 -5.81 5.85
N GLY A 86 -14.90 -6.27 4.86
CA GLY A 86 -15.05 -5.85 3.47
C GLY A 86 -16.35 -6.31 2.85
N ARG A 87 -16.78 -7.53 3.13
CA ARG A 87 -18.11 -8.02 2.71
C ARG A 87 -19.24 -7.17 3.30
N ASN A 88 -19.16 -6.83 4.59
CA ASN A 88 -20.13 -5.96 5.23
C ASN A 88 -20.11 -4.56 4.60
N PHE A 89 -18.93 -3.97 4.36
CA PHE A 89 -18.80 -2.67 3.72
C PHE A 89 -19.43 -2.65 2.32
N LEU A 90 -19.23 -3.71 1.52
CA LEU A 90 -19.86 -3.89 0.20
C LEU A 90 -21.40 -3.96 0.30
N ILE A 91 -21.93 -4.62 1.31
CA ILE A 91 -23.39 -4.77 1.54
C ILE A 91 -23.97 -3.42 1.98
N ASP A 92 -23.36 -2.81 3.00
CA ASP A 92 -23.86 -1.57 3.63
C ASP A 92 -23.84 -0.38 2.66
N ASN A 93 -22.83 -0.34 1.77
CA ASN A 93 -22.62 0.73 0.80
C ASN A 93 -22.99 0.33 -0.64
N ARG A 94 -23.79 -0.74 -0.84
CA ARG A 94 -24.06 -1.30 -2.16
C ARG A 94 -24.57 -0.30 -3.19
N VAL A 95 -25.49 0.59 -2.81
CA VAL A 95 -26.10 1.55 -3.73
C VAL A 95 -25.06 2.58 -4.19
N LEU A 96 -24.27 3.10 -3.26
CA LEU A 96 -23.19 4.04 -3.51
C LEU A 96 -22.12 3.41 -4.41
N LEU A 97 -21.62 2.24 -4.02
CA LEU A 97 -20.53 1.55 -4.73
C LEU A 97 -20.93 1.16 -6.15
N ASN A 98 -22.18 0.71 -6.38
CA ASN A 98 -22.69 0.43 -7.73
C ASN A 98 -22.72 1.70 -8.60
N ARG A 99 -23.08 2.87 -8.01
CA ARG A 99 -23.08 4.15 -8.72
C ARG A 99 -21.65 4.57 -9.07
N VAL A 100 -20.72 4.50 -8.12
CA VAL A 100 -19.32 4.84 -8.35
C VAL A 100 -18.67 3.90 -9.39
N GLU A 101 -18.92 2.60 -9.31
CA GLU A 101 -18.45 1.63 -10.31
C GLU A 101 -18.95 2.00 -11.72
N LYS A 102 -20.22 2.37 -11.86
CA LYS A 102 -20.80 2.81 -13.14
C LYS A 102 -20.15 4.10 -13.65
N ASP A 103 -19.89 5.07 -12.78
CA ASP A 103 -19.42 6.42 -13.17
C ASP A 103 -17.91 6.43 -13.49
N PHE A 104 -17.13 5.59 -12.81
CA PHE A 104 -15.67 5.55 -12.95
C PHE A 104 -15.15 4.32 -13.69
N GLY A 105 -15.94 3.26 -13.83
CA GLY A 105 -15.53 2.00 -14.49
C GLY A 105 -14.58 1.14 -13.65
N VAL A 106 -14.47 1.41 -12.36
CA VAL A 106 -13.62 0.64 -11.42
C VAL A 106 -14.51 -0.28 -10.59
N PRO A 107 -14.28 -1.60 -10.58
CA PRO A 107 -15.10 -2.52 -9.79
C PRO A 107 -15.11 -2.18 -8.31
N ARG A 108 -16.28 -2.20 -7.71
CA ARG A 108 -16.48 -1.89 -6.28
C ARG A 108 -15.66 -2.76 -5.35
N GLU A 109 -15.35 -4.00 -5.77
CA GLU A 109 -14.51 -4.92 -5.04
C GLU A 109 -13.06 -4.41 -4.92
N ILE A 110 -12.55 -3.76 -5.96
CA ILE A 110 -11.21 -3.16 -5.99
C ILE A 110 -11.16 -1.94 -5.07
N ILE A 111 -12.14 -1.04 -5.18
CA ILE A 111 -12.24 0.14 -4.30
C ILE A 111 -12.32 -0.30 -2.83
N THR A 112 -13.15 -1.29 -2.54
CA THR A 112 -13.32 -1.84 -1.19
C THR A 112 -12.04 -2.52 -0.68
N ALA A 113 -11.31 -3.23 -1.55
CA ALA A 113 -10.05 -3.86 -1.18
C ALA A 113 -8.98 -2.82 -0.80
N ILE A 114 -8.87 -1.73 -1.56
CA ILE A 114 -7.97 -0.60 -1.24
C ILE A 114 -8.34 -0.01 0.12
N LEU A 115 -9.60 0.35 0.36
CA LEU A 115 -10.06 0.84 1.67
C LEU A 115 -9.73 -0.13 2.81
N GLY A 116 -9.85 -1.42 2.54
CA GLY A 116 -9.52 -2.46 3.51
C GLY A 116 -8.02 -2.52 3.83
N VAL A 117 -7.16 -2.34 2.84
CA VAL A 117 -5.70 -2.32 3.00
C VAL A 117 -5.27 -1.04 3.71
N GLU A 118 -5.70 0.11 3.23
CA GLU A 118 -5.24 1.42 3.68
C GLU A 118 -5.69 1.73 5.12
N THR A 119 -6.98 1.63 5.39
CA THR A 119 -7.52 2.16 6.66
C THR A 119 -8.46 1.21 7.39
N ARG A 120 -8.52 -0.08 7.00
CA ARG A 120 -9.54 -1.01 7.53
C ARG A 120 -10.95 -0.42 7.42
N TYR A 121 -11.27 0.08 6.22
CA TYR A 121 -12.56 0.72 5.90
C TYR A 121 -12.81 2.00 6.73
N GLY A 122 -11.80 2.87 6.83
CA GLY A 122 -11.87 4.14 7.53
C GLY A 122 -11.67 4.09 9.05
N LYS A 123 -11.44 2.88 9.63
CA LYS A 123 -11.27 2.74 11.09
C LYS A 123 -9.91 3.20 11.62
N ILE A 124 -8.89 3.21 10.79
CA ILE A 124 -7.52 3.57 11.15
C ILE A 124 -6.97 4.46 10.04
N GLN A 125 -7.12 5.78 10.22
CA GLN A 125 -6.67 6.77 9.24
C GLN A 125 -5.31 7.40 9.60
N GLY A 126 -4.70 6.96 10.70
CA GLY A 126 -3.49 7.53 11.28
C GLY A 126 -3.81 8.43 12.48
N ASN A 127 -2.76 8.78 13.22
CA ASN A 127 -2.85 9.58 14.44
C ASN A 127 -1.63 10.52 14.60
N HIS A 128 -0.93 10.78 13.51
CA HIS A 128 0.13 11.76 13.46
C HIS A 128 -0.42 13.06 12.87
N LYS A 129 -0.08 14.20 13.45
CA LYS A 129 -0.35 15.48 12.79
C LYS A 129 0.40 15.52 11.48
N VAL A 130 -0.33 15.74 10.39
CA VAL A 130 0.23 15.76 9.03
C VAL A 130 1.28 16.86 8.90
N LEU A 131 1.04 18.02 9.51
CA LEU A 131 2.00 19.11 9.56
C LEU A 131 3.34 18.65 10.17
N ASP A 132 3.30 18.01 11.35
CA ASP A 132 4.52 17.52 12.03
C ASP A 132 5.24 16.48 11.16
N SER A 133 4.47 15.58 10.53
CA SER A 133 5.02 14.53 9.67
C SER A 133 5.74 15.11 8.46
N LEU A 134 5.08 16.00 7.73
CA LEU A 134 5.64 16.60 6.52
C LEU A 134 6.80 17.56 6.82
N ALA A 135 6.72 18.34 7.92
CA ALA A 135 7.81 19.19 8.34
C ALA A 135 9.03 18.36 8.78
N THR A 136 8.85 17.34 9.62
CA THR A 136 9.95 16.44 10.04
C THR A 136 10.62 15.79 8.84
N LEU A 137 9.86 15.23 7.93
CA LEU A 137 10.41 14.54 6.75
C LEU A 137 10.96 15.52 5.71
N GLY A 138 10.38 16.71 5.61
CA GLY A 138 10.85 17.76 4.71
C GLY A 138 12.17 18.38 5.13
N PHE A 139 12.38 18.60 6.41
CA PHE A 139 13.55 19.30 6.92
C PHE A 139 14.62 18.36 7.50
N ASP A 140 14.25 17.26 8.14
CA ASP A 140 15.17 16.37 8.85
C ASP A 140 15.42 15.02 8.16
N PHE A 141 14.83 14.74 6.97
CA PHE A 141 15.07 13.52 6.21
C PHE A 141 15.67 13.81 4.82
N PRO A 142 17.01 14.03 4.72
CA PRO A 142 17.68 14.52 3.50
C PRO A 142 17.39 13.69 2.25
N ARG A 143 17.22 12.34 2.41
CA ARG A 143 17.02 11.42 1.28
C ARG A 143 15.78 11.75 0.44
N ARG A 144 14.71 12.29 1.04
CA ARG A 144 13.47 12.68 0.37
C ARG A 144 12.97 14.08 0.74
N SER A 145 13.83 14.92 1.29
CA SER A 145 13.52 16.28 1.74
C SER A 145 12.75 17.09 0.69
N LYS A 146 13.22 17.10 -0.56
CA LYS A 146 12.57 17.83 -1.65
C LYS A 146 11.13 17.38 -1.89
N PHE A 147 10.88 16.08 -1.85
CA PHE A 147 9.55 15.51 -2.01
C PHE A 147 8.62 15.93 -0.87
N PHE A 148 9.04 15.78 0.38
CA PHE A 148 8.19 16.12 1.53
C PHE A 148 7.96 17.62 1.69
N LYS A 149 8.91 18.47 1.27
CA LYS A 149 8.69 19.92 1.19
C LYS A 149 7.65 20.27 0.14
N SER A 150 7.66 19.62 -1.03
CA SER A 150 6.60 19.85 -2.02
C SER A 150 5.23 19.37 -1.50
N GLU A 151 5.17 18.24 -0.79
CA GLU A 151 3.92 17.80 -0.14
C GLU A 151 3.46 18.73 0.98
N LEU A 152 4.39 19.38 1.70
CA LEU A 152 4.05 20.40 2.69
C LEU A 152 3.44 21.65 2.03
N ILE A 153 3.96 22.10 0.89
CA ILE A 153 3.39 23.20 0.10
C ILE A 153 1.97 22.82 -0.37
N GLU A 154 1.79 21.63 -0.90
CA GLU A 154 0.47 21.10 -1.29
C GLU A 154 -0.47 20.99 -0.10
N PHE A 155 0.03 20.67 1.09
CA PHE A 155 -0.77 20.58 2.32
C PHE A 155 -1.30 21.96 2.78
N PHE A 156 -0.49 23.01 2.69
CA PHE A 156 -0.97 24.38 2.94
C PHE A 156 -2.14 24.73 2.03
N GLN A 157 -2.02 24.44 0.74
CA GLN A 157 -3.07 24.73 -0.23
C GLN A 157 -4.31 23.86 -0.01
N LEU A 158 -4.12 22.55 0.20
CA LEU A 158 -5.19 21.61 0.50
C LEU A 158 -6.06 22.06 1.68
N THR A 159 -5.41 22.47 2.77
CA THR A 159 -6.13 22.86 3.99
C THR A 159 -6.90 24.17 3.79
N GLN A 160 -6.38 25.09 3.00
CA GLN A 160 -7.09 26.31 2.62
C GLN A 160 -8.29 26.04 1.71
N GLU A 161 -8.11 25.21 0.67
CA GLU A 161 -9.14 24.86 -0.31
C GLU A 161 -10.32 24.10 0.32
N ASN A 162 -10.06 23.26 1.31
CA ASN A 162 -11.08 22.44 1.98
C ASN A 162 -11.48 22.96 3.37
N ASN A 163 -11.09 24.20 3.71
CA ASN A 163 -11.39 24.82 5.00
C ASN A 163 -11.04 23.94 6.22
N LEU A 164 -9.90 23.25 6.15
CA LEU A 164 -9.38 22.41 7.22
C LEU A 164 -8.42 23.19 8.12
N ASP A 165 -8.42 22.87 9.42
CA ASP A 165 -7.42 23.42 10.33
C ASP A 165 -6.09 22.66 10.16
N ILE A 166 -5.11 23.32 9.53
CA ILE A 166 -3.78 22.78 9.24
C ILE A 166 -3.05 22.22 10.48
N LEU A 167 -3.37 22.69 11.68
CA LEU A 167 -2.75 22.27 12.93
C LEU A 167 -3.39 21.00 13.51
N SER A 168 -4.58 20.62 13.03
CA SER A 168 -5.37 19.53 13.60
C SER A 168 -5.52 18.31 12.68
N VAL A 169 -5.21 18.44 11.39
CA VAL A 169 -5.32 17.31 10.43
C VAL A 169 -4.40 16.17 10.85
N GLU A 170 -4.97 14.99 11.01
CA GLU A 170 -4.25 13.76 11.33
C GLU A 170 -4.17 12.82 10.13
N GLY A 171 -3.10 12.01 10.10
CA GLY A 171 -2.83 11.03 9.05
C GLY A 171 -1.75 10.04 9.45
N SER A 172 -1.13 9.41 8.46
CA SER A 172 0.00 8.50 8.67
C SER A 172 1.28 9.26 9.06
N TYR A 173 2.27 8.53 9.55
CA TYR A 173 3.60 9.09 9.84
C TYR A 173 4.31 9.68 8.61
N ALA A 174 3.87 9.34 7.41
CA ALA A 174 4.37 9.89 6.14
C ALA A 174 3.46 10.96 5.52
N GLY A 175 2.41 11.39 6.22
CA GLY A 175 1.51 12.46 5.78
C GLY A 175 0.38 12.01 4.86
N ALA A 176 0.10 10.71 4.75
CA ALA A 176 -1.06 10.22 4.01
C ALA A 176 -2.35 10.36 4.85
N MET A 177 -3.46 10.72 4.21
CA MET A 177 -4.68 11.23 4.86
C MET A 177 -5.95 10.50 4.43
N GLY A 178 -6.89 10.44 5.35
CA GLY A 178 -8.26 10.02 5.11
C GLY A 178 -8.42 8.52 4.81
N TYR A 179 -9.61 8.13 4.41
CA TYR A 179 -9.98 6.72 4.10
C TYR A 179 -9.07 6.04 3.10
N GLY A 180 -8.65 6.77 2.05
CA GLY A 180 -7.82 6.26 0.95
C GLY A 180 -6.33 6.54 1.13
N GLN A 181 -5.89 7.12 2.25
CA GLN A 181 -4.48 7.44 2.53
C GLN A 181 -3.80 8.25 1.42
N PHE A 182 -4.47 9.31 0.94
CA PHE A 182 -3.92 10.21 -0.07
C PHE A 182 -2.88 11.14 0.53
N ILE A 183 -1.73 11.28 -0.13
CA ILE A 183 -0.78 12.37 0.14
C ILE A 183 -1.35 13.70 -0.35
N SER A 184 -0.81 14.83 0.09
CA SER A 184 -1.40 16.17 -0.17
C SER A 184 -1.61 16.46 -1.64
N SER A 185 -0.61 16.21 -2.47
CA SER A 185 -0.68 16.40 -3.92
C SER A 185 -1.73 15.51 -4.58
N SER A 186 -1.84 14.25 -4.15
CA SER A 186 -2.85 13.31 -4.66
C SER A 186 -4.25 13.70 -4.21
N TYR A 187 -4.41 14.18 -2.99
CA TYR A 187 -5.69 14.67 -2.49
C TYR A 187 -6.20 15.82 -3.38
N ARG A 188 -5.39 16.86 -3.58
CA ARG A 188 -5.75 18.00 -4.42
C ARG A 188 -6.01 17.63 -5.88
N ALA A 189 -5.26 16.69 -6.43
CA ALA A 189 -5.37 16.31 -7.83
C ALA A 189 -6.54 15.36 -8.14
N TYR A 190 -6.91 14.50 -7.20
CA TYR A 190 -7.78 13.36 -7.49
C TYR A 190 -9.00 13.22 -6.58
N ALA A 191 -9.08 13.96 -5.47
CA ALA A 191 -10.26 13.94 -4.62
C ALA A 191 -11.49 14.46 -5.37
N VAL A 192 -12.64 13.87 -5.06
CA VAL A 192 -13.93 14.17 -5.68
C VAL A 192 -14.95 14.46 -4.59
N ASP A 193 -15.59 15.62 -4.67
CA ASP A 193 -16.83 15.93 -3.95
C ASP A 193 -17.96 15.15 -4.64
N TYR A 194 -18.28 13.97 -4.13
CA TYR A 194 -19.23 13.06 -4.78
C TYR A 194 -20.64 13.13 -4.19
N ASP A 195 -20.77 13.63 -2.96
CA ASP A 195 -22.07 13.90 -2.37
C ASP A 195 -22.59 15.32 -2.67
N GLY A 196 -21.74 16.21 -3.19
CA GLY A 196 -22.09 17.53 -3.71
C GLY A 196 -22.29 18.58 -2.63
N ASP A 197 -21.61 18.43 -1.48
CA ASP A 197 -21.69 19.38 -0.37
C ASP A 197 -20.77 20.60 -0.52
N GLY A 198 -19.89 20.59 -1.54
CA GLY A 198 -18.93 21.64 -1.88
C GLY A 198 -17.51 21.37 -1.43
N TYR A 199 -17.25 20.26 -0.77
CA TYR A 199 -15.93 19.86 -0.29
C TYR A 199 -15.66 18.38 -0.60
N ALA A 200 -14.44 18.02 -0.96
CA ALA A 200 -14.05 16.64 -1.08
C ALA A 200 -13.53 16.13 0.28
N ASP A 201 -14.41 15.65 1.17
CA ASP A 201 -14.03 15.20 2.52
C ASP A 201 -13.61 13.72 2.54
N LEU A 202 -12.31 13.48 2.41
CA LEU A 202 -11.77 12.10 2.48
C LEU A 202 -11.65 11.55 3.91
N PHE A 203 -11.97 12.34 4.94
CA PHE A 203 -11.88 11.92 6.34
C PHE A 203 -13.20 11.37 6.87
N ASN A 204 -14.34 11.95 6.46
CA ASN A 204 -15.64 11.65 7.03
C ASN A 204 -16.70 11.27 5.98
N SER A 205 -16.54 11.69 4.71
CA SER A 205 -17.47 11.34 3.63
C SER A 205 -17.05 10.02 2.97
N VAL A 206 -17.83 8.96 3.20
CA VAL A 206 -17.65 7.67 2.49
C VAL A 206 -17.89 7.84 0.98
N PRO A 207 -18.91 8.59 0.52
CA PRO A 207 -19.09 8.87 -0.91
C PRO A 207 -17.85 9.46 -1.57
N ASP A 208 -17.26 10.49 -0.98
CA ASP A 208 -16.08 11.16 -1.55
C ASP A 208 -14.88 10.25 -1.54
N ALA A 209 -14.67 9.53 -0.45
CA ALA A 209 -13.55 8.61 -0.32
C ALA A 209 -13.56 7.49 -1.38
N VAL A 210 -14.71 6.82 -1.58
CA VAL A 210 -14.82 5.74 -2.59
C VAL A 210 -14.74 6.27 -4.01
N ALA A 211 -15.33 7.45 -4.29
CA ALA A 211 -15.25 8.07 -5.59
C ALA A 211 -13.84 8.57 -5.90
N SER A 212 -13.13 9.12 -4.92
CA SER A 212 -11.75 9.59 -5.07
C SER A 212 -10.79 8.44 -5.36
N ILE A 213 -10.92 7.29 -4.69
CA ILE A 213 -10.14 6.09 -5.01
C ILE A 213 -10.42 5.64 -6.45
N ALA A 214 -11.68 5.60 -6.86
CA ALA A 214 -12.05 5.22 -8.22
C ALA A 214 -11.50 6.22 -9.26
N ASN A 215 -11.59 7.53 -8.97
CA ASN A 215 -11.04 8.58 -9.83
C ASN A 215 -9.53 8.47 -9.97
N TYR A 216 -8.81 8.24 -8.86
CA TYR A 216 -7.36 8.02 -8.88
C TYR A 216 -7.00 6.89 -9.85
N LEU A 217 -7.62 5.71 -9.71
CA LEU A 217 -7.35 4.58 -10.58
C LEU A 217 -7.68 4.88 -12.04
N LYS A 218 -8.82 5.53 -12.30
CA LYS A 218 -9.24 5.94 -13.65
C LYS A 218 -8.21 6.87 -14.31
N VAL A 219 -7.76 7.91 -13.61
CA VAL A 219 -6.75 8.84 -14.12
C VAL A 219 -5.41 8.15 -14.34
N HIS A 220 -5.06 7.16 -13.53
CA HIS A 220 -3.83 6.39 -13.67
C HIS A 220 -3.91 5.22 -14.67
N GLY A 221 -4.95 5.18 -15.49
CA GLY A 221 -5.04 4.28 -16.62
C GLY A 221 -5.84 3.01 -16.37
N TRP A 222 -6.71 2.99 -15.36
CA TRP A 222 -7.68 1.90 -15.20
C TRP A 222 -8.54 1.76 -16.46
N LYS A 223 -8.63 0.55 -16.98
CA LYS A 223 -9.47 0.20 -18.13
C LYS A 223 -10.68 -0.59 -17.64
N PRO A 224 -11.91 -0.10 -17.86
CA PRO A 224 -13.10 -0.94 -17.67
C PRO A 224 -12.93 -2.26 -18.45
N GLU A 225 -13.38 -3.38 -17.88
CA GLU A 225 -13.23 -4.72 -18.46
C GLU A 225 -11.77 -5.21 -18.64
N GLY A 226 -10.77 -4.39 -18.30
CA GLY A 226 -9.36 -4.78 -18.31
C GLY A 226 -9.03 -5.80 -17.22
N LYS A 227 -8.08 -6.67 -17.48
CA LYS A 227 -7.61 -7.64 -16.49
C LYS A 227 -6.59 -6.99 -15.54
N ILE A 228 -6.55 -7.48 -14.30
CA ILE A 228 -5.54 -7.09 -13.31
C ILE A 228 -4.32 -7.97 -13.48
N VAL A 229 -4.54 -9.29 -13.57
CA VAL A 229 -3.48 -10.29 -13.73
C VAL A 229 -3.95 -11.37 -14.72
N GLN A 230 -2.99 -12.03 -15.36
CA GLN A 230 -3.24 -13.22 -16.17
C GLN A 230 -2.45 -14.40 -15.58
N GLU A 231 -3.13 -15.55 -15.41
CA GLU A 231 -2.47 -16.81 -15.04
C GLU A 231 -1.65 -17.32 -16.23
N ILE A 232 -0.37 -17.64 -15.96
CA ILE A 232 0.49 -18.30 -16.93
C ILE A 232 0.53 -19.78 -16.60
N ARG A 233 0.17 -20.63 -17.57
CA ARG A 233 0.35 -22.07 -17.46
C ARG A 233 1.55 -22.47 -18.29
N PHE A 234 2.59 -22.95 -17.65
CA PHE A 234 3.72 -23.57 -18.32
C PHE A 234 3.31 -24.99 -18.71
N ASN A 235 2.81 -25.17 -19.94
CA ASN A 235 2.84 -26.48 -20.55
C ASN A 235 4.29 -26.73 -20.99
N ASN A 236 4.84 -27.92 -20.79
CA ASN A 236 6.24 -28.35 -21.01
C ASN A 236 6.86 -28.01 -22.39
N VAL A 237 6.46 -26.94 -23.03
CA VAL A 237 6.95 -26.44 -24.31
C VAL A 237 7.61 -25.09 -24.06
N ARG A 238 8.86 -24.94 -24.48
CA ARG A 238 9.55 -23.66 -24.59
C ARG A 238 8.81 -22.76 -25.61
N GLU A 239 7.72 -22.16 -25.22
CA GLU A 239 7.12 -21.09 -25.99
C GLU A 239 7.84 -19.80 -25.65
N THR A 240 8.59 -19.29 -26.63
CA THR A 240 9.11 -17.93 -26.65
C THR A 240 7.94 -16.99 -26.83
N TYR A 241 7.48 -16.39 -25.75
CA TYR A 241 6.52 -15.29 -25.84
C TYR A 241 7.19 -14.11 -26.55
N LYS A 242 6.70 -13.78 -27.75
CA LYS A 242 7.04 -12.52 -28.39
C LYS A 242 6.24 -11.41 -27.71
N HIS A 243 6.93 -10.63 -26.91
CA HIS A 243 6.37 -9.44 -26.30
C HIS A 243 6.15 -8.34 -27.34
N ASN A 244 4.99 -7.70 -27.28
CA ASN A 244 4.84 -6.32 -27.68
C ASN A 244 5.42 -5.46 -26.56
N GLU A 245 6.59 -4.85 -26.77
CA GLU A 245 7.48 -4.26 -25.76
C GLU A 245 6.93 -3.02 -25.02
N SER A 246 5.70 -2.59 -25.28
CA SER A 246 5.28 -1.24 -24.85
C SER A 246 4.36 -1.15 -23.62
N SER A 247 3.89 -2.25 -23.04
CA SER A 247 2.89 -2.14 -21.96
C SER A 247 2.91 -3.17 -20.82
N MET A 248 3.72 -4.22 -20.86
CA MET A 248 3.74 -5.21 -19.78
C MET A 248 4.95 -5.06 -18.88
N GLN A 249 4.76 -4.57 -17.66
CA GLN A 249 5.74 -4.80 -16.61
C GLN A 249 5.64 -6.27 -16.16
N PHE A 250 6.70 -7.02 -16.41
CA PHE A 250 6.84 -8.40 -15.95
C PHE A 250 7.01 -8.40 -14.44
N ILE A 251 5.94 -8.58 -13.69
CA ILE A 251 6.02 -8.83 -12.24
C ILE A 251 5.63 -10.29 -12.05
N PRO A 252 6.58 -11.19 -11.85
CA PRO A 252 6.27 -12.58 -11.55
C PRO A 252 5.65 -12.64 -10.15
N LEU A 253 4.35 -12.86 -10.09
CA LEU A 253 3.65 -13.17 -8.85
C LEU A 253 3.56 -14.69 -8.77
N THR A 254 4.26 -15.29 -7.81
CA THR A 254 4.16 -16.72 -7.54
C THR A 254 3.28 -16.94 -6.31
N PHE A 255 2.20 -17.66 -6.49
CA PHE A 255 1.35 -18.12 -5.39
C PHE A 255 1.43 -19.63 -5.30
N SER A 256 1.71 -20.14 -4.10
CA SER A 256 1.56 -21.57 -3.82
C SER A 256 0.18 -21.81 -3.25
N GLU A 257 -0.70 -22.42 -4.01
CA GLU A 257 -2.02 -22.84 -3.55
C GLU A 257 -1.98 -24.31 -3.19
N GLY A 258 -2.49 -24.66 -2.01
CA GLY A 258 -2.72 -26.04 -1.63
C GLY A 258 -3.93 -26.57 -2.42
N VAL A 259 -3.67 -27.38 -3.43
CA VAL A 259 -4.75 -28.07 -4.16
C VAL A 259 -4.99 -29.41 -3.49
N ASN A 260 -6.16 -29.60 -2.92
CA ASN A 260 -6.61 -30.89 -2.39
C ASN A 260 -7.01 -31.79 -3.57
N GLU A 261 -6.05 -32.51 -4.14
CA GLU A 261 -6.34 -33.56 -5.13
C GLU A 261 -6.50 -34.90 -4.41
N GLU A 262 -7.55 -35.65 -4.75
CA GLU A 262 -7.72 -37.02 -4.29
C GLU A 262 -7.12 -37.97 -5.33
N TYR A 263 -6.28 -38.91 -4.89
CA TYR A 263 -5.77 -40.03 -5.70
C TYR A 263 -6.41 -41.34 -5.21
N LEU A 264 -6.97 -42.10 -6.12
CA LEU A 264 -7.47 -43.44 -5.83
C LEU A 264 -6.39 -44.46 -6.10
N ILE A 265 -5.91 -45.17 -5.04
CA ILE A 265 -4.88 -46.19 -5.16
C ILE A 265 -5.36 -47.33 -6.07
N LYS A 266 -4.54 -47.67 -7.06
CA LYS A 266 -4.79 -48.77 -8.00
C LYS A 266 -4.05 -50.03 -7.56
N GLU A 267 -4.44 -51.17 -8.10
CA GLU A 267 -3.72 -52.41 -7.89
C GLU A 267 -2.30 -52.31 -8.45
N GLY A 268 -1.30 -52.69 -7.62
CA GLY A 268 0.11 -52.54 -7.96
C GLY A 268 0.79 -51.23 -7.64
N ASP A 269 0.05 -50.25 -7.14
CA ASP A 269 0.61 -48.98 -6.71
C ASP A 269 1.48 -49.16 -5.44
N SER A 270 2.55 -48.38 -5.33
CA SER A 270 3.29 -48.18 -4.09
C SER A 270 3.25 -46.72 -3.69
N LEU A 271 3.29 -46.44 -2.38
CA LEU A 271 3.24 -45.04 -1.90
C LEU A 271 4.41 -44.21 -2.43
N LEU A 272 5.59 -44.86 -2.61
CA LEU A 272 6.77 -44.21 -3.20
C LEU A 272 6.53 -43.84 -4.68
N ALA A 273 5.97 -44.76 -5.47
CA ALA A 273 5.66 -44.47 -6.88
C ALA A 273 4.63 -43.33 -6.98
N ILE A 274 3.57 -43.37 -6.19
CA ILE A 274 2.56 -42.30 -6.16
C ILE A 274 3.22 -40.98 -5.76
N ALA A 275 4.12 -40.95 -4.78
CA ALA A 275 4.82 -39.71 -4.37
C ALA A 275 5.69 -39.18 -5.53
N ILE A 276 6.47 -40.00 -6.18
CA ILE A 276 7.34 -39.62 -7.31
C ILE A 276 6.53 -39.12 -8.50
N ASP A 277 5.47 -39.82 -8.90
CA ASP A 277 4.62 -39.46 -10.04
C ASP A 277 3.87 -38.15 -9.81
N ASN A 278 3.70 -37.76 -8.56
CA ASN A 278 3.01 -36.53 -8.16
C ASN A 278 3.93 -35.42 -7.63
N ASP A 279 5.25 -35.60 -7.75
CA ASP A 279 6.27 -34.64 -7.27
C ASP A 279 6.10 -34.29 -5.78
N LEU A 280 5.84 -35.30 -4.95
CA LEU A 280 5.65 -35.17 -3.51
C LEU A 280 6.74 -35.92 -2.73
N ASP A 281 7.09 -35.39 -1.56
CA ASP A 281 7.87 -36.15 -0.58
C ASP A 281 7.02 -37.27 0.04
N MET A 282 7.55 -38.49 0.11
CA MET A 282 6.83 -39.66 0.62
C MET A 282 6.43 -39.48 2.10
N ASN A 283 7.31 -38.90 2.93
CA ASN A 283 7.01 -38.69 4.35
C ASN A 283 5.91 -37.61 4.51
N TYR A 284 5.91 -36.61 3.63
CA TYR A 284 4.85 -35.61 3.57
C TYR A 284 3.51 -36.26 3.20
N LEU A 285 3.50 -37.13 2.19
CA LEU A 285 2.29 -37.85 1.76
C LEU A 285 1.77 -38.80 2.87
N MET A 286 2.67 -39.50 3.56
CA MET A 286 2.34 -40.33 4.72
C MET A 286 1.69 -39.51 5.82
N LYS A 287 2.35 -38.43 6.24
CA LYS A 287 1.86 -37.55 7.32
C LYS A 287 0.49 -36.93 6.99
N THR A 288 0.28 -36.52 5.75
CA THR A 288 -0.96 -35.90 5.28
C THR A 288 -2.14 -36.87 5.34
N ASN A 289 -1.86 -38.17 5.15
CA ASN A 289 -2.90 -39.23 5.11
C ASN A 289 -2.96 -40.10 6.36
N GLY A 290 -2.18 -39.80 7.40
CA GLY A 290 -2.18 -40.59 8.64
C GLY A 290 -1.67 -42.01 8.40
N ILE A 291 -0.68 -42.21 7.50
CA ILE A 291 -0.07 -43.50 7.18
C ILE A 291 1.24 -43.63 7.95
N ASP A 292 1.31 -44.59 8.85
CA ASP A 292 2.52 -44.84 9.65
C ASP A 292 3.53 -45.74 8.92
N ASN A 293 3.05 -46.67 8.08
CA ASN A 293 3.87 -47.59 7.32
C ASN A 293 3.53 -47.47 5.82
N PRO A 294 4.53 -47.18 4.95
CA PRO A 294 4.28 -46.97 3.52
C PRO A 294 3.74 -48.19 2.78
N ASN A 295 3.83 -49.38 3.40
CA ASN A 295 3.30 -50.61 2.82
C ASN A 295 1.81 -50.87 3.21
N ASP A 296 1.24 -50.08 4.10
CA ASP A 296 -0.13 -50.26 4.57
C ASP A 296 -1.14 -49.48 3.72
N ILE A 297 -0.97 -49.47 2.40
CA ILE A 297 -1.92 -48.89 1.43
C ILE A 297 -2.68 -50.01 0.74
N LYS A 298 -3.94 -49.74 0.39
CA LYS A 298 -4.84 -50.69 -0.24
C LYS A 298 -5.42 -50.14 -1.55
N SER A 299 -5.54 -50.99 -2.55
CA SER A 299 -6.29 -50.64 -3.77
C SER A 299 -7.72 -50.17 -3.43
N GLY A 300 -8.16 -49.08 -4.05
CA GLY A 300 -9.42 -48.41 -3.73
C GLY A 300 -9.39 -47.45 -2.55
N GLN A 301 -8.27 -47.34 -1.83
CA GLN A 301 -8.10 -46.32 -0.80
C GLN A 301 -7.87 -44.95 -1.43
N LYS A 302 -8.46 -43.90 -0.87
CA LYS A 302 -8.22 -42.51 -1.28
C LYS A 302 -7.05 -41.93 -0.51
N LEU A 303 -6.16 -41.26 -1.24
CA LEU A 303 -5.08 -40.45 -0.70
C LEU A 303 -5.32 -38.96 -1.04
N PHE A 304 -5.10 -38.09 -0.06
CA PHE A 304 -5.04 -36.65 -0.27
C PHE A 304 -3.61 -36.27 -0.65
N LEU A 305 -3.43 -35.76 -1.87
CA LEU A 305 -2.12 -35.41 -2.39
C LEU A 305 -1.62 -34.08 -1.88
N ASN A 306 -2.54 -33.14 -1.51
CA ASN A 306 -2.25 -31.79 -1.05
C ASN A 306 -1.05 -31.16 -1.79
N LYS A 307 -1.10 -31.20 -3.12
CA LYS A 307 -0.06 -30.64 -3.98
C LYS A 307 0.05 -29.15 -3.78
N LYS A 308 1.27 -28.64 -3.66
CA LYS A 308 1.52 -27.23 -3.84
C LYS A 308 1.58 -26.96 -5.33
N LYS A 309 0.61 -26.25 -5.87
CA LYS A 309 0.65 -25.77 -7.22
C LYS A 309 1.19 -24.33 -7.18
N ASP A 310 2.34 -24.13 -7.78
CA ASP A 310 2.85 -22.79 -8.00
C ASP A 310 2.08 -22.18 -9.18
N LEU A 311 1.31 -21.15 -8.86
CA LEU A 311 0.59 -20.36 -9.85
C LEU A 311 1.45 -19.16 -10.20
N TYR A 312 1.67 -18.95 -11.49
CA TYR A 312 2.41 -17.83 -12.02
C TYR A 312 1.44 -16.85 -12.67
N PHE A 313 1.58 -15.58 -12.35
CA PHE A 313 0.75 -14.52 -12.91
C PHE A 313 1.63 -13.43 -13.53
N ILE A 314 1.13 -12.82 -14.58
CA ILE A 314 1.67 -11.57 -15.14
C ILE A 314 0.68 -10.45 -14.81
N GLY A 315 1.19 -9.31 -14.33
CA GLY A 315 0.39 -8.11 -14.19
C GLY A 315 -0.08 -7.61 -15.57
N ASP A 316 -1.34 -7.22 -15.66
CA ASP A 316 -1.96 -6.66 -16.86
C ASP A 316 -2.19 -5.15 -16.70
N ASP A 317 -2.85 -4.50 -17.64
CA ASP A 317 -3.08 -3.05 -17.69
C ASP A 317 -3.58 -2.46 -16.36
N ASN A 318 -4.56 -3.10 -15.74
CA ASN A 318 -5.13 -2.62 -14.49
C ASN A 318 -4.24 -2.87 -13.26
N PHE A 319 -3.30 -3.81 -13.35
CA PHE A 319 -2.28 -3.97 -12.32
C PHE A 319 -1.38 -2.73 -12.21
N ILE A 320 -1.03 -2.12 -13.37
CA ILE A 320 -0.22 -0.89 -13.42
C ILE A 320 -0.94 0.26 -12.71
N ALA A 321 -2.26 0.40 -12.92
CA ALA A 321 -3.04 1.43 -12.23
C ALA A 321 -3.03 1.24 -10.69
N ILE A 322 -3.15 -0.02 -10.22
CA ILE A 322 -3.07 -0.35 -8.78
C ILE A 322 -1.67 -0.06 -8.22
N THR A 323 -0.59 -0.40 -8.94
CA THR A 323 0.79 -0.18 -8.45
C THR A 323 1.18 1.29 -8.36
N LYS A 324 0.41 2.19 -8.96
CA LYS A 324 0.58 3.64 -8.82
C LYS A 324 -0.14 4.22 -7.60
N TYR A 325 -1.02 3.44 -6.98
CA TYR A 325 -1.72 3.83 -5.78
C TYR A 325 -0.73 3.81 -4.61
N ASN A 326 -0.41 5.01 -4.08
CA ASN A 326 0.64 5.24 -3.06
C ASN A 326 2.06 4.87 -3.52
#